data_cb7a6c111d368edfd3711904452d97ec
#
_entry.id   cb7a6c111d368edfd3711904452d97ec
#
_cell.length_a   1.000
_cell.length_b   1.000
_cell.length_c   1.000
_cell.angle_alpha   90.00
_cell.angle_beta   90.00
_cell.angle_gamma   90.00
#
_symmetry.space_group_name_H-M   'P 1'
#
loop_
_entity.id
_entity.type
_entity.pdbx_description
1 polymer ?
#
loop_
_entity_poly.entity_id
_entity_poly.type
_entity_poly.pdbx_seq_one_letter_code
_entity_poly.pdbx_strand_id
1 'polypeptide(L)'
;VQQAAVWALVKIGDKSVIPVLADLLKSNDKQVILLGQDALMAFNGDIDQAVAKVIPSASDAGKIAGLELLAIRMADANLNTVLDQIKSGSSEVKKAAYTALKDVVSEKDFTLLCGMLETAEASAVAPLQDAIIAAISKQPAATQVSNVNRRMIQAGDSKRYLYYKVLSATGEKEALATIVEGLNKGNGAAKDAALDALLAWKGIEAADELFKVCQSAASDQVFDRAL
;
A
#
# COMPACT_ATOMS: atom_id res chain seq x y z
N VAL A 1 -7.07 -4.63 -37.17
CA VAL A 1 -8.55 -4.78 -37.11
C VAL A 1 -9.02 -4.82 -35.66
N GLN A 2 -8.47 -5.65 -34.80
CA GLN A 2 -8.91 -5.82 -33.41
C GLN A 2 -8.82 -4.51 -32.62
N GLN A 3 -7.72 -3.76 -32.70
CA GLN A 3 -7.52 -2.50 -32.01
C GLN A 3 -8.59 -1.46 -32.40
N ALA A 4 -8.88 -1.32 -33.71
CA ALA A 4 -9.89 -0.38 -34.19
C ALA A 4 -11.30 -0.74 -33.67
N ALA A 5 -11.63 -2.02 -33.58
CA ALA A 5 -12.89 -2.50 -33.04
C ALA A 5 -13.02 -2.17 -31.53
N VAL A 6 -11.96 -2.41 -30.75
CA VAL A 6 -11.95 -2.08 -29.30
C VAL A 6 -12.16 -0.57 -29.08
N TRP A 7 -11.47 0.28 -29.82
CA TRP A 7 -11.64 1.74 -29.68
C TRP A 7 -13.01 2.23 -30.19
N ALA A 8 -13.61 1.54 -31.17
CA ALA A 8 -15.00 1.82 -31.56
C ALA A 8 -15.97 1.52 -30.40
N LEU A 9 -15.79 0.40 -29.68
CA LEU A 9 -16.60 0.06 -28.51
C LEU A 9 -16.46 1.10 -27.39
N VAL A 10 -15.21 1.56 -27.10
CA VAL A 10 -14.97 2.63 -26.13
C VAL A 10 -15.70 3.93 -26.54
N LYS A 11 -15.65 4.30 -27.82
CA LYS A 11 -16.34 5.48 -28.35
C LYS A 11 -17.86 5.40 -28.25
N ILE A 12 -18.44 4.22 -28.46
CA ILE A 12 -19.88 3.99 -28.30
C ILE A 12 -20.31 4.26 -26.86
N GLY A 13 -19.47 3.90 -25.88
CA GLY A 13 -19.69 4.21 -24.47
C GLY A 13 -20.84 3.43 -23.81
N ASP A 14 -21.34 2.38 -24.46
CA ASP A 14 -22.38 1.53 -23.88
C ASP A 14 -21.78 0.63 -22.79
N LYS A 15 -22.36 0.68 -21.59
CA LYS A 15 -21.89 -0.12 -20.44
C LYS A 15 -21.90 -1.62 -20.68
N SER A 16 -22.73 -2.12 -21.61
CA SER A 16 -22.78 -3.54 -21.98
C SER A 16 -21.46 -4.06 -22.56
N VAL A 17 -20.59 -3.18 -23.06
CA VAL A 17 -19.29 -3.58 -23.62
C VAL A 17 -18.21 -3.76 -22.54
N ILE A 18 -18.41 -3.27 -21.32
CA ILE A 18 -17.42 -3.35 -20.24
C ILE A 18 -16.95 -4.79 -19.98
N PRO A 19 -17.83 -5.80 -19.86
CA PRO A 19 -17.40 -7.19 -19.69
C PRO A 19 -16.53 -7.71 -20.86
N VAL A 20 -16.84 -7.28 -22.09
CA VAL A 20 -16.07 -7.65 -23.29
C VAL A 20 -14.67 -7.04 -23.25
N LEU A 21 -14.55 -5.78 -22.83
CA LEU A 21 -13.25 -5.12 -22.64
C LEU A 21 -12.45 -5.76 -21.51
N ALA A 22 -13.11 -6.09 -20.39
CA ALA A 22 -12.47 -6.77 -19.27
C ALA A 22 -11.98 -8.18 -19.64
N ASP A 23 -12.69 -8.91 -20.51
CA ASP A 23 -12.27 -10.23 -20.96
C ASP A 23 -10.96 -10.21 -21.76
N LEU A 24 -10.54 -9.06 -22.33
CA LEU A 24 -9.24 -8.92 -22.97
C LEU A 24 -8.07 -9.15 -21.98
N LEU A 25 -8.28 -8.87 -20.70
CA LEU A 25 -7.28 -9.14 -19.65
C LEU A 25 -7.02 -10.64 -19.46
N LYS A 26 -7.89 -11.54 -19.92
CA LYS A 26 -7.69 -13.00 -19.87
C LYS A 26 -6.79 -13.53 -20.97
N SER A 27 -6.39 -12.68 -21.92
CA SER A 27 -5.52 -13.08 -23.02
C SER A 27 -4.16 -13.58 -22.52
N ASN A 28 -3.51 -14.44 -23.31
CA ASN A 28 -2.10 -14.78 -23.14
C ASN A 28 -1.18 -13.84 -23.95
N ASP A 29 -1.74 -13.01 -24.82
CA ASP A 29 -1.01 -12.02 -25.61
C ASP A 29 -0.95 -10.70 -24.83
N LYS A 30 0.27 -10.28 -24.49
CA LYS A 30 0.52 -9.03 -23.76
C LYS A 30 -0.03 -7.79 -24.48
N GLN A 31 0.00 -7.78 -25.81
CA GLN A 31 -0.51 -6.66 -26.60
C GLN A 31 -2.06 -6.55 -26.45
N VAL A 32 -2.75 -7.68 -26.39
CA VAL A 32 -4.19 -7.74 -26.17
C VAL A 32 -4.54 -7.31 -24.73
N ILE A 33 -3.75 -7.74 -23.74
CA ILE A 33 -3.92 -7.31 -22.35
C ILE A 33 -3.77 -5.78 -22.23
N LEU A 34 -2.70 -5.22 -22.79
CA LEU A 34 -2.46 -3.76 -22.79
C LEU A 34 -3.59 -3.00 -23.49
N LEU A 35 -4.04 -3.52 -24.65
CA LEU A 35 -5.18 -2.91 -25.34
C LEU A 35 -6.45 -2.92 -24.47
N GLY A 36 -6.71 -4.02 -23.75
CA GLY A 36 -7.82 -4.13 -22.81
C GLY A 36 -7.68 -3.14 -21.64
N GLN A 37 -6.49 -3.03 -21.08
CA GLN A 37 -6.17 -2.09 -19.99
C GLN A 37 -6.39 -0.63 -20.44
N ASP A 38 -5.84 -0.24 -21.59
CA ASP A 38 -6.00 1.12 -22.14
C ASP A 38 -7.48 1.44 -22.45
N ALA A 39 -8.19 0.48 -23.02
CA ALA A 39 -9.60 0.63 -23.34
C ALA A 39 -10.47 0.81 -22.08
N LEU A 40 -10.21 0.02 -21.03
CA LEU A 40 -10.90 0.13 -19.75
C LEU A 40 -10.58 1.44 -19.05
N MET A 41 -9.33 1.90 -19.10
CA MET A 41 -8.93 3.20 -18.56
C MET A 41 -9.61 4.37 -19.28
N ALA A 42 -9.76 4.28 -20.59
CA ALA A 42 -10.40 5.32 -21.40
C ALA A 42 -11.93 5.26 -21.33
N PHE A 43 -12.51 4.16 -20.82
CA PHE A 43 -13.95 3.99 -20.76
C PHE A 43 -14.57 4.90 -19.69
N ASN A 44 -15.54 5.71 -20.07
CA ASN A 44 -16.25 6.59 -19.15
C ASN A 44 -17.38 5.85 -18.42
N GLY A 45 -17.04 5.14 -17.34
CA GLY A 45 -17.99 4.38 -16.54
C GLY A 45 -17.35 3.60 -15.40
N ASP A 46 -18.18 2.95 -14.62
CA ASP A 46 -17.72 2.04 -13.57
C ASP A 46 -17.34 0.68 -14.18
N ILE A 47 -16.06 0.39 -14.17
CA ILE A 47 -15.47 -0.84 -14.69
C ILE A 47 -15.03 -1.80 -13.58
N ASP A 48 -15.04 -1.34 -12.31
CA ASP A 48 -14.32 -1.96 -11.21
C ASP A 48 -14.78 -3.41 -10.94
N GLN A 49 -16.09 -3.63 -10.92
CA GLN A 49 -16.66 -4.96 -10.73
C GLN A 49 -16.34 -5.92 -11.89
N ALA A 50 -16.32 -5.43 -13.13
CA ALA A 50 -16.00 -6.25 -14.29
C ALA A 50 -14.51 -6.64 -14.27
N VAL A 51 -13.63 -5.71 -13.93
CA VAL A 51 -12.19 -5.98 -13.75
C VAL A 51 -11.96 -6.98 -12.63
N ALA A 52 -12.55 -6.75 -11.45
CA ALA A 52 -12.42 -7.66 -10.31
C ALA A 52 -12.87 -9.09 -10.63
N LYS A 53 -13.95 -9.23 -11.40
CA LYS A 53 -14.50 -10.53 -11.79
C LYS A 53 -13.57 -11.35 -12.70
N VAL A 54 -12.78 -10.70 -13.57
CA VAL A 54 -11.90 -11.41 -14.51
C VAL A 54 -10.53 -11.76 -13.91
N ILE A 55 -10.05 -11.03 -12.91
CA ILE A 55 -8.74 -11.25 -12.26
C ILE A 55 -8.50 -12.72 -11.87
N PRO A 56 -9.40 -13.44 -11.18
CA PRO A 56 -9.12 -14.82 -10.75
C PRO A 56 -8.80 -15.77 -11.90
N SER A 57 -9.38 -15.55 -13.09
CA SER A 57 -9.22 -16.43 -14.25
C SER A 57 -8.25 -15.91 -15.31
N ALA A 58 -7.64 -14.75 -15.10
CA ALA A 58 -6.68 -14.15 -16.01
C ALA A 58 -5.30 -14.82 -15.89
N SER A 59 -4.46 -14.67 -16.93
CA SER A 59 -3.02 -14.95 -16.84
C SER A 59 -2.34 -14.02 -15.84
N ASP A 60 -1.14 -14.33 -15.37
CA ASP A 60 -0.44 -13.46 -14.41
C ASP A 60 -0.29 -12.02 -14.92
N ALA A 61 0.01 -11.85 -16.20
CA ALA A 61 0.06 -10.52 -16.81
C ALA A 61 -1.30 -9.81 -16.77
N GLY A 62 -2.39 -10.53 -17.03
CA GLY A 62 -3.76 -9.99 -16.94
C GLY A 62 -4.18 -9.69 -15.51
N LYS A 63 -3.78 -10.52 -14.53
CA LYS A 63 -4.00 -10.24 -13.10
C LYS A 63 -3.30 -8.95 -12.68
N ILE A 64 -2.03 -8.78 -13.07
CA ILE A 64 -1.26 -7.55 -12.78
C ILE A 64 -1.96 -6.33 -13.38
N ALA A 65 -2.33 -6.39 -14.67
CA ALA A 65 -3.05 -5.29 -15.33
C ALA A 65 -4.39 -4.97 -14.64
N GLY A 66 -5.14 -5.99 -14.22
CA GLY A 66 -6.38 -5.81 -13.47
C GLY A 66 -6.18 -5.17 -12.09
N LEU A 67 -5.13 -5.60 -11.35
CA LEU A 67 -4.77 -5.01 -10.06
C LEU A 67 -4.35 -3.54 -10.19
N GLU A 68 -3.59 -3.19 -11.22
CA GLU A 68 -3.21 -1.81 -11.55
C GLU A 68 -4.45 -0.95 -11.86
N LEU A 69 -5.40 -1.48 -12.63
CA LEU A 69 -6.67 -0.78 -12.91
C LEU A 69 -7.45 -0.50 -11.63
N LEU A 70 -7.60 -1.49 -10.74
CA LEU A 70 -8.29 -1.30 -9.45
C LEU A 70 -7.58 -0.26 -8.58
N ALA A 71 -6.24 -0.26 -8.56
CA ALA A 71 -5.44 0.72 -7.82
C ALA A 71 -5.62 2.15 -8.34
N ILE A 72 -5.48 2.36 -9.66
CA ILE A 72 -5.62 3.69 -10.30
C ILE A 72 -7.03 4.26 -10.06
N ARG A 73 -8.03 3.40 -10.01
CA ARG A 73 -9.42 3.80 -9.76
C ARG A 73 -9.79 3.91 -8.28
N MET A 74 -8.86 3.57 -7.38
CA MET A 74 -9.09 3.55 -5.94
C MET A 74 -10.34 2.72 -5.57
N ALA A 75 -10.45 1.54 -6.17
CA ALA A 75 -11.64 0.67 -6.13
C ALA A 75 -11.73 -0.07 -4.77
N ASP A 76 -12.01 0.64 -3.68
CA ASP A 76 -12.02 0.12 -2.30
C ASP A 76 -13.04 -1.00 -2.08
N ALA A 77 -14.17 -0.98 -2.79
CA ALA A 77 -15.14 -2.07 -2.78
C ALA A 77 -14.57 -3.43 -3.26
N ASN A 78 -13.40 -3.42 -3.92
CA ASN A 78 -12.73 -4.60 -4.48
C ASN A 78 -11.49 -5.05 -3.69
N LEU A 79 -11.30 -4.57 -2.46
CA LEU A 79 -10.18 -4.96 -1.58
C LEU A 79 -10.02 -6.47 -1.47
N ASN A 80 -11.12 -7.23 -1.33
CA ASN A 80 -11.06 -8.68 -1.22
C ASN A 80 -10.39 -9.34 -2.44
N THR A 81 -10.64 -8.83 -3.66
CA THR A 81 -9.97 -9.32 -4.87
C THR A 81 -8.45 -9.15 -4.79
N VAL A 82 -7.98 -8.02 -4.27
CA VAL A 82 -6.55 -7.75 -4.07
C VAL A 82 -5.97 -8.67 -3.00
N LEU A 83 -6.65 -8.84 -1.87
CA LEU A 83 -6.23 -9.73 -0.78
C LEU A 83 -6.14 -11.20 -1.22
N ASP A 84 -7.04 -11.65 -2.09
CA ASP A 84 -6.99 -13.01 -2.63
C ASP A 84 -5.76 -13.22 -3.53
N GLN A 85 -5.32 -12.19 -4.26
CA GLN A 85 -4.09 -12.28 -5.04
C GLN A 85 -2.83 -12.23 -4.15
N ILE A 86 -2.86 -11.54 -3.01
CA ILE A 86 -1.80 -11.62 -2.00
C ILE A 86 -1.65 -13.05 -1.45
N LYS A 87 -2.75 -13.76 -1.24
CA LYS A 87 -2.74 -15.13 -0.69
C LYS A 87 -2.30 -16.17 -1.73
N SER A 88 -2.85 -16.11 -2.93
CA SER A 88 -2.80 -17.20 -3.91
C SER A 88 -2.06 -16.91 -5.21
N GLY A 89 -1.63 -15.66 -5.45
CA GLY A 89 -0.92 -15.27 -6.66
C GLY A 89 0.51 -15.83 -6.75
N SER A 90 1.07 -15.81 -7.97
CA SER A 90 2.51 -15.97 -8.16
C SER A 90 3.30 -14.85 -7.48
N SER A 91 4.64 -14.96 -7.44
CA SER A 91 5.50 -13.94 -6.83
C SER A 91 5.25 -12.54 -7.42
N GLU A 92 5.15 -12.45 -8.74
CA GLU A 92 4.91 -11.21 -9.47
C GLU A 92 3.51 -10.65 -9.20
N VAL A 93 2.50 -11.50 -9.21
CA VAL A 93 1.11 -11.12 -8.89
C VAL A 93 0.97 -10.67 -7.45
N LYS A 94 1.60 -11.37 -6.49
CA LYS A 94 1.64 -10.94 -5.07
C LYS A 94 2.26 -9.55 -4.92
N LYS A 95 3.40 -9.32 -5.60
CA LYS A 95 4.06 -8.01 -5.58
C LYS A 95 3.15 -6.91 -6.12
N ALA A 96 2.48 -7.14 -7.25
CA ALA A 96 1.52 -6.19 -7.82
C ALA A 96 0.32 -5.96 -6.88
N ALA A 97 -0.20 -7.02 -6.24
CA ALA A 97 -1.29 -6.93 -5.27
C ALA A 97 -0.91 -6.11 -4.03
N TYR A 98 0.30 -6.31 -3.48
CA TYR A 98 0.81 -5.47 -2.40
C TYR A 98 1.00 -4.00 -2.82
N THR A 99 1.43 -3.75 -4.05
CA THR A 99 1.56 -2.39 -4.58
C THR A 99 0.20 -1.71 -4.71
N ALA A 100 -0.82 -2.44 -5.18
CA ALA A 100 -2.19 -1.94 -5.35
C ALA A 100 -2.90 -1.70 -4.00
N LEU A 101 -2.49 -2.41 -2.95
CA LEU A 101 -3.22 -2.47 -1.67
C LEU A 101 -3.48 -1.09 -1.07
N LYS A 102 -2.47 -0.19 -1.04
CA LYS A 102 -2.58 1.16 -0.48
C LYS A 102 -3.63 2.04 -1.16
N ASP A 103 -3.94 1.75 -2.44
CA ASP A 103 -4.85 2.55 -3.24
C ASP A 103 -6.30 2.05 -3.14
N VAL A 104 -6.51 0.78 -2.75
CA VAL A 104 -7.84 0.14 -2.65
C VAL A 104 -8.34 -0.02 -1.21
N VAL A 105 -7.64 0.51 -0.21
CA VAL A 105 -8.06 0.42 1.20
C VAL A 105 -8.93 1.61 1.60
N SER A 106 -9.80 1.39 2.59
CA SER A 106 -10.60 2.41 3.28
C SER A 106 -10.19 2.54 4.74
N GLU A 107 -10.72 3.54 5.45
CA GLU A 107 -10.49 3.71 6.90
C GLU A 107 -10.92 2.50 7.74
N LYS A 108 -11.87 1.71 7.24
CA LYS A 108 -12.42 0.52 7.93
C LYS A 108 -11.44 -0.64 7.95
N ASP A 109 -10.49 -0.64 7.03
CA ASP A 109 -9.55 -1.75 6.82
C ASP A 109 -8.34 -1.68 7.75
N PHE A 110 -8.19 -0.60 8.52
CA PHE A 110 -7.06 -0.38 9.43
C PHE A 110 -6.77 -1.59 10.33
N THR A 111 -7.78 -2.13 11.01
CA THR A 111 -7.59 -3.27 11.92
C THR A 111 -7.15 -4.54 11.20
N LEU A 112 -7.71 -4.82 10.03
CA LEU A 112 -7.35 -5.96 9.19
C LEU A 112 -5.87 -5.86 8.76
N LEU A 113 -5.48 -4.70 8.24
CA LEU A 113 -4.12 -4.44 7.76
C LEU A 113 -3.08 -4.55 8.90
N CYS A 114 -3.41 -4.05 10.08
CA CYS A 114 -2.56 -4.21 11.26
C CYS A 114 -2.35 -5.69 11.62
N GLY A 115 -3.41 -6.51 11.58
CA GLY A 115 -3.30 -7.95 11.80
C GLY A 115 -2.41 -8.65 10.76
N MET A 116 -2.49 -8.22 9.50
CA MET A 116 -1.60 -8.71 8.44
C MET A 116 -0.14 -8.30 8.69
N LEU A 117 0.11 -7.03 9.07
CA LEU A 117 1.44 -6.53 9.37
C LEU A 117 2.13 -7.32 10.49
N GLU A 118 1.40 -7.64 11.53
CA GLU A 118 1.93 -8.35 12.70
C GLU A 118 2.36 -9.80 12.43
N THR A 119 1.90 -10.37 11.32
CA THR A 119 2.24 -11.73 10.88
C THR A 119 2.99 -11.76 9.55
N ALA A 120 3.38 -10.59 9.05
CA ALA A 120 3.97 -10.42 7.74
C ALA A 120 5.41 -10.96 7.67
N GLU A 121 5.75 -11.52 6.52
CA GLU A 121 7.15 -11.74 6.13
C GLU A 121 7.84 -10.40 5.85
N ALA A 122 9.16 -10.35 5.96
CA ALA A 122 9.94 -9.12 5.82
C ALA A 122 9.65 -8.33 4.53
N SER A 123 9.45 -9.03 3.40
CA SER A 123 9.14 -8.42 2.11
C SER A 123 7.77 -7.74 2.04
N ALA A 124 6.84 -8.13 2.91
CA ALA A 124 5.48 -7.60 2.96
C ALA A 124 5.32 -6.43 3.96
N VAL A 125 6.29 -6.21 4.85
CA VAL A 125 6.19 -5.19 5.91
C VAL A 125 6.00 -3.80 5.32
N ALA A 126 6.88 -3.37 4.42
CA ALA A 126 6.83 -2.01 3.86
C ALA A 126 5.52 -1.72 3.09
N PRO A 127 5.05 -2.56 2.15
CA PRO A 127 3.78 -2.32 1.47
C PRO A 127 2.57 -2.37 2.41
N LEU A 128 2.58 -3.19 3.47
CA LEU A 128 1.51 -3.18 4.47
C LEU A 128 1.53 -1.91 5.31
N GLN A 129 2.69 -1.39 5.68
CA GLN A 129 2.81 -0.09 6.34
C GLN A 129 2.23 1.03 5.45
N ASP A 130 2.54 1.02 4.15
CA ASP A 130 2.01 2.00 3.21
C ASP A 130 0.47 1.91 3.09
N ALA A 131 -0.09 0.71 3.06
CA ALA A 131 -1.53 0.50 3.07
C ALA A 131 -2.19 0.96 4.39
N ILE A 132 -1.54 0.72 5.55
CA ILE A 132 -2.01 1.20 6.85
C ILE A 132 -1.97 2.73 6.90
N ILE A 133 -0.91 3.36 6.38
CA ILE A 133 -0.81 4.82 6.26
C ILE A 133 -1.95 5.36 5.39
N ALA A 134 -2.23 4.72 4.26
CA ALA A 134 -3.34 5.12 3.40
C ALA A 134 -4.71 4.98 4.10
N ALA A 135 -4.93 3.91 4.86
CA ALA A 135 -6.16 3.69 5.60
C ALA A 135 -6.32 4.67 6.77
N ILE A 136 -5.24 4.91 7.57
CA ILE A 136 -5.30 5.81 8.72
C ILE A 136 -5.44 7.28 8.30
N SER A 137 -4.85 7.68 7.18
CA SER A 137 -4.96 9.05 6.66
C SER A 137 -6.38 9.44 6.25
N LYS A 138 -7.26 8.46 6.01
CA LYS A 138 -8.70 8.66 5.75
C LYS A 138 -9.52 8.85 7.04
N GLN A 139 -8.94 8.59 8.21
CA GLN A 139 -9.56 8.82 9.51
C GLN A 139 -9.36 10.27 9.97
N PRO A 140 -10.22 10.80 10.90
CA PRO A 140 -10.02 12.13 11.46
C PRO A 140 -8.65 12.28 12.10
N ALA A 141 -7.92 13.36 11.77
CA ALA A 141 -6.54 13.60 12.23
C ALA A 141 -6.39 13.44 13.75
N ALA A 142 -7.34 13.99 14.52
CA ALA A 142 -7.34 13.94 15.99
C ALA A 142 -7.36 12.49 16.57
N THR A 143 -7.68 11.48 15.78
CA THR A 143 -7.78 10.08 16.23
C THR A 143 -6.67 9.19 15.69
N GLN A 144 -5.92 9.64 14.70
CA GLN A 144 -4.92 8.81 14.01
C GLN A 144 -3.86 8.28 14.97
N VAL A 145 -3.17 9.15 15.69
CA VAL A 145 -2.10 8.75 16.64
C VAL A 145 -2.64 7.83 17.72
N SER A 146 -3.80 8.17 18.31
CA SER A 146 -4.39 7.34 19.38
C SER A 146 -4.78 5.94 18.89
N ASN A 147 -5.27 5.82 17.65
CA ASN A 147 -5.61 4.53 17.05
C ASN A 147 -4.36 3.69 16.78
N VAL A 148 -3.28 4.29 16.26
CA VAL A 148 -2.01 3.60 16.03
C VAL A 148 -1.39 3.17 17.37
N ASN A 149 -1.32 4.07 18.37
CA ASN A 149 -0.78 3.76 19.70
C ASN A 149 -1.54 2.63 20.38
N ARG A 150 -2.87 2.64 20.32
CA ARG A 150 -3.69 1.54 20.84
C ARG A 150 -3.34 0.21 20.18
N ARG A 151 -3.15 0.22 18.87
CA ARG A 151 -2.77 -0.99 18.14
C ARG A 151 -1.36 -1.47 18.50
N MET A 152 -0.40 -0.56 18.65
CA MET A 152 0.95 -0.87 19.12
C MET A 152 0.96 -1.57 20.49
N ILE A 153 0.12 -1.09 21.41
CA ILE A 153 -0.03 -1.71 22.74
C ILE A 153 -0.57 -3.14 22.60
N GLN A 154 -1.58 -3.34 21.75
CA GLN A 154 -2.18 -4.67 21.50
C GLN A 154 -1.21 -5.65 20.82
N ALA A 155 -0.36 -5.16 19.93
CA ALA A 155 0.64 -5.96 19.23
C ALA A 155 1.76 -6.46 20.16
N GLY A 156 1.95 -5.81 21.30
CA GLY A 156 2.99 -6.12 22.28
C GLY A 156 4.38 -5.58 21.90
N ASP A 157 5.30 -5.58 22.87
CA ASP A 157 6.60 -4.90 22.77
C ASP A 157 7.44 -5.40 21.60
N SER A 158 7.39 -6.68 21.28
CA SER A 158 8.19 -7.28 20.20
C SER A 158 7.78 -6.84 18.80
N LYS A 159 6.59 -6.24 18.63
CA LYS A 159 6.03 -5.83 17.33
C LYS A 159 5.78 -4.31 17.23
N ARG A 160 5.97 -3.57 18.29
CA ARG A 160 5.74 -2.11 18.33
C ARG A 160 6.49 -1.37 17.23
N TYR A 161 7.71 -1.76 16.95
CA TYR A 161 8.57 -1.12 15.95
C TYR A 161 7.98 -1.14 14.53
N LEU A 162 7.12 -2.09 14.22
CA LEU A 162 6.43 -2.18 12.91
C LEU A 162 5.56 -0.96 12.62
N TYR A 163 5.16 -0.22 13.66
CA TYR A 163 4.26 0.92 13.54
C TYR A 163 4.96 2.28 13.52
N TYR A 164 6.29 2.36 13.75
CA TYR A 164 6.99 3.65 13.80
C TYR A 164 6.88 4.42 12.48
N LYS A 165 6.98 3.76 11.32
CA LYS A 165 6.74 4.38 10.01
C LYS A 165 5.30 4.91 9.88
N VAL A 166 4.32 4.19 10.41
CA VAL A 166 2.92 4.63 10.40
C VAL A 166 2.73 5.86 11.28
N LEU A 167 3.34 5.88 12.45
CA LEU A 167 3.32 7.05 13.34
C LEU A 167 3.98 8.27 12.69
N SER A 168 5.15 8.11 12.03
CA SER A 168 5.83 9.23 11.39
C SER A 168 4.98 9.88 10.31
N ALA A 169 4.14 9.11 9.63
CA ALA A 169 3.25 9.63 8.59
C ALA A 169 2.10 10.51 9.15
N THR A 170 1.79 10.43 10.44
CA THR A 170 0.77 11.28 11.08
C THR A 170 1.25 12.71 11.32
N GLY A 171 2.55 12.94 11.48
CA GLY A 171 3.17 14.25 11.70
C GLY A 171 2.87 14.88 13.08
N GLU A 172 2.30 14.15 14.03
CA GLU A 172 1.89 14.68 15.32
C GLU A 172 2.99 14.56 16.40
N LYS A 173 3.10 15.55 17.29
CA LYS A 173 4.12 15.57 18.35
C LYS A 173 4.12 14.32 19.25
N GLU A 174 2.95 13.76 19.53
CA GLU A 174 2.85 12.53 20.31
C GLU A 174 3.45 11.33 19.59
N ALA A 175 3.30 11.28 18.26
CA ALA A 175 3.92 10.26 17.42
C ALA A 175 5.46 10.39 17.45
N LEU A 176 5.99 11.63 17.34
CA LEU A 176 7.42 11.89 17.44
C LEU A 176 7.99 11.41 18.79
N ALA A 177 7.33 11.74 19.90
CA ALA A 177 7.75 11.31 21.23
C ALA A 177 7.83 9.79 21.36
N THR A 178 6.85 9.06 20.80
CA THR A 178 6.83 7.60 20.81
C THR A 178 7.98 7.00 19.99
N ILE A 179 8.30 7.60 18.82
CA ILE A 179 9.41 7.17 17.97
C ILE A 179 10.75 7.42 18.66
N VAL A 180 10.94 8.62 19.27
CA VAL A 180 12.14 8.97 20.03
C VAL A 180 12.35 8.03 21.23
N GLU A 181 11.27 7.67 21.93
CA GLU A 181 11.35 6.65 22.98
C GLU A 181 11.82 5.30 22.42
N GLY A 182 11.31 4.89 21.26
CA GLY A 182 11.75 3.68 20.56
C GLY A 182 13.21 3.72 20.15
N LEU A 183 13.71 4.88 19.71
CA LEU A 183 15.13 5.08 19.39
C LEU A 183 16.03 4.94 20.61
N ASN A 184 15.62 5.55 21.75
CA ASN A 184 16.43 5.60 22.95
C ASN A 184 16.44 4.28 23.75
N LYS A 185 15.29 3.58 23.78
CA LYS A 185 15.10 2.36 24.58
C LYS A 185 15.16 1.08 23.74
N GLY A 186 15.01 1.18 22.43
CA GLY A 186 15.02 0.05 21.50
C GLY A 186 16.41 -0.51 21.25
N ASN A 187 16.46 -1.74 20.77
CA ASN A 187 17.67 -2.40 20.28
C ASN A 187 17.40 -3.05 18.91
N GLY A 188 18.47 -3.34 18.17
CA GLY A 188 18.38 -4.02 16.86
C GLY A 188 17.31 -3.39 15.96
N ALA A 189 16.43 -4.23 15.40
CA ALA A 189 15.40 -3.81 14.45
C ALA A 189 14.46 -2.70 14.97
N ALA A 190 14.22 -2.64 16.28
CA ALA A 190 13.37 -1.60 16.86
C ALA A 190 14.05 -0.22 16.81
N LYS A 191 15.34 -0.18 17.10
CA LYS A 191 16.14 1.05 17.01
C LYS A 191 16.28 1.51 15.56
N ASP A 192 16.57 0.60 14.65
CA ASP A 192 16.68 0.89 13.21
C ASP A 192 15.35 1.43 12.65
N ALA A 193 14.22 0.79 12.97
CA ALA A 193 12.90 1.24 12.53
C ALA A 193 12.53 2.63 13.10
N ALA A 194 12.95 2.94 14.34
CA ALA A 194 12.74 4.26 14.93
C ALA A 194 13.59 5.33 14.23
N LEU A 195 14.86 5.01 13.89
CA LEU A 195 15.71 5.92 13.11
C LEU A 195 15.13 6.15 11.72
N ASP A 196 14.71 5.09 11.00
CA ASP A 196 14.09 5.22 9.69
C ASP A 196 12.81 6.07 9.72
N ALA A 197 12.02 5.93 10.79
CA ALA A 197 10.82 6.73 10.99
C ALA A 197 11.12 8.22 11.24
N LEU A 198 12.20 8.53 11.97
CA LEU A 198 12.67 9.91 12.16
C LEU A 198 13.21 10.50 10.85
N LEU A 199 13.96 9.74 10.06
CA LEU A 199 14.46 10.17 8.75
C LEU A 199 13.34 10.42 7.76
N ALA A 200 12.23 9.69 7.87
CA ALA A 200 11.03 9.87 7.06
C ALA A 200 10.09 10.98 7.57
N TRP A 201 10.39 11.61 8.71
CA TRP A 201 9.59 12.68 9.28
C TRP A 201 9.60 13.91 8.40
N LYS A 202 8.41 14.47 8.12
CA LYS A 202 8.26 15.56 7.15
C LYS A 202 8.40 16.97 7.75
N GLY A 203 8.45 17.09 9.08
CA GLY A 203 8.53 18.37 9.80
C GLY A 203 9.90 18.62 10.39
N ILE A 204 10.16 19.89 10.74
CA ILE A 204 11.42 20.29 11.39
C ILE A 204 11.54 19.77 12.82
N GLU A 205 10.44 19.29 13.40
CA GLU A 205 10.36 18.86 14.80
C GLU A 205 11.29 17.68 15.10
N ALA A 206 11.64 16.87 14.09
CA ALA A 206 12.59 15.77 14.23
C ALA A 206 14.06 16.20 14.13
N ALA A 207 14.36 17.44 13.71
CA ALA A 207 15.72 17.89 13.44
C ALA A 207 16.63 17.82 14.68
N ASP A 208 16.13 18.25 15.84
CA ASP A 208 16.91 18.20 17.08
C ASP A 208 17.26 16.75 17.50
N GLU A 209 16.34 15.83 17.31
CA GLU A 209 16.55 14.42 17.62
C GLU A 209 17.53 13.77 16.65
N LEU A 210 17.42 14.06 15.35
CA LEU A 210 18.37 13.62 14.35
C LEU A 210 19.78 14.19 14.62
N PHE A 211 19.88 15.44 15.03
CA PHE A 211 21.16 16.04 15.40
C PHE A 211 21.80 15.35 16.61
N LYS A 212 21.02 14.98 17.63
CA LYS A 212 21.50 14.16 18.75
C LYS A 212 22.03 12.80 18.30
N VAL A 213 21.33 12.16 17.34
CA VAL A 213 21.78 10.90 16.74
C VAL A 213 23.14 11.09 16.06
N CYS A 214 23.32 12.15 15.26
CA CYS A 214 24.60 12.46 14.63
C CYS A 214 25.71 12.65 15.67
N GLN A 215 25.46 13.37 16.77
CA GLN A 215 26.44 13.60 17.82
C GLN A 215 26.81 12.32 18.59
N SER A 216 25.88 11.38 18.73
CA SER A 216 26.08 10.14 19.48
C SER A 216 26.35 8.92 18.61
N ALA A 217 26.48 9.11 17.28
CA ALA A 217 26.68 8.01 16.34
C ALA A 217 27.97 7.25 16.64
N ALA A 218 27.84 5.98 16.97
CA ALA A 218 28.97 5.09 17.27
C ALA A 218 29.65 4.53 16.01
N SER A 219 29.09 4.81 14.82
CA SER A 219 29.62 4.36 13.53
C SER A 219 29.29 5.36 12.41
N ASP A 220 30.18 5.44 11.41
CA ASP A 220 29.99 6.26 10.21
C ASP A 220 28.69 5.92 9.49
N GLN A 221 28.29 4.64 9.49
CA GLN A 221 27.05 4.19 8.84
C GLN A 221 25.79 4.80 9.48
N VAL A 222 25.73 4.96 10.80
CA VAL A 222 24.59 5.60 11.49
C VAL A 222 24.62 7.11 11.24
N PHE A 223 25.82 7.69 11.26
CA PHE A 223 26.03 9.11 10.97
C PHE A 223 25.59 9.45 9.54
N ASP A 224 26.04 8.69 8.54
CA ASP A 224 25.71 8.89 7.12
C ASP A 224 24.20 8.76 6.84
N ARG A 225 23.48 7.93 7.62
CA ARG A 225 22.01 7.80 7.49
C ARG A 225 21.25 8.97 8.11
N ALA A 226 21.84 9.67 9.09
CA ALA A 226 21.18 10.75 9.82
C ALA A 226 21.47 12.16 9.25
N LEU A 227 22.42 12.28 8.32
CA LEU A 227 22.71 13.48 7.53
C LEU A 227 21.90 13.49 6.24
#